data_bdaaa217d4870ff6ef926acbc0d26baf
#
_entry.id   bdaaa217d4870ff6ef926acbc0d26baf
#
_cell.length_a   1.000
_cell.length_b   1.000
_cell.length_c   1.000
_cell.angle_alpha   90.00
_cell.angle_beta   90.00
_cell.angle_gamma   90.00
#
_symmetry.space_group_name_H-M   'P 1'
#
loop_
_entity.id
_entity.type
_entity.pdbx_description
1 polymer ?
#
loop_
_entity_poly.entity_id
_entity_poly.type
_entity_poly.pdbx_seq_one_letter_code
_entity_poly.pdbx_strand_id
1 'polypeptide(L)'
;MLFKDFTQDINPHQAYRIKKLKSQLGTAESYEEWKSIALKLDEGAGAQEGKLDNCSPYFDAEIIAHRLVLLKRYRLQKRTRDLMYILREGLTYDIANIAHPMLFTATYMGTKKIIEDYVEEVSESLAFIASTACQCLSLSEKIDFFQHCKKAYGQPALMFSGGATLGLFHTGVCKALLEQDLMPKVLSGSSAGAIMTAMLGTSKPSEISARLNGENFFSEAFHFRKFSELLKGNGGLADVKYLKKFLVENLGDITFEEAFKISGLHINVAVAPYDAS
;
A
#
# COMPACT_ATOMS: atom_id res chain seq x y z
N MET A 1 -10.14 10.54 17.60
CA MET A 1 -9.60 10.41 18.97
C MET A 1 -8.42 9.45 18.86
N LEU A 2 -7.31 9.98 18.37
CA LEU A 2 -6.09 9.26 18.04
C LEU A 2 -5.26 9.17 19.30
N PHE A 3 -5.06 8.00 19.81
CA PHE A 3 -4.39 7.67 21.06
C PHE A 3 -5.21 8.04 22.31
N LYS A 4 -5.77 7.03 23.02
CA LYS A 4 -6.10 7.22 24.42
C LYS A 4 -4.86 7.75 25.11
N ASP A 5 -4.97 8.94 25.68
CA ASP A 5 -3.96 9.43 26.61
C ASP A 5 -3.87 8.45 27.79
N PHE A 6 -2.92 7.54 27.72
CA PHE A 6 -2.54 6.63 28.82
C PHE A 6 -1.81 7.40 29.94
N THR A 7 -2.18 8.68 30.16
CA THR A 7 -1.46 9.57 31.06
C THR A 7 -2.01 9.56 32.50
N GLN A 8 -2.97 8.72 32.85
CA GLN A 8 -3.63 8.85 34.14
C GLN A 8 -2.83 8.35 35.37
N ASP A 9 -1.72 7.55 35.17
CA ASP A 9 -0.88 7.11 36.32
C ASP A 9 0.61 6.96 35.95
N ILE A 10 1.12 7.79 35.05
CA ILE A 10 2.52 7.70 34.63
C ILE A 10 3.40 8.55 35.57
N ASN A 11 4.40 7.92 36.21
CA ASN A 11 5.47 8.56 36.93
C ASN A 11 6.11 9.68 36.06
N PRO A 12 6.41 10.88 36.60
CA PRO A 12 7.03 11.99 35.85
C PRO A 12 8.27 11.62 35.05
N HIS A 13 9.05 10.66 35.52
CA HIS A 13 10.20 10.12 34.83
C HIS A 13 9.82 9.34 33.53
N GLN A 14 8.75 8.57 33.60
CA GLN A 14 8.20 7.87 32.42
C GLN A 14 7.61 8.85 31.42
N ALA A 15 6.87 9.85 31.89
CA ALA A 15 6.31 10.90 31.02
C ALA A 15 7.40 11.65 30.24
N TYR A 16 8.50 12.02 30.92
CA TYR A 16 9.66 12.65 30.28
C TYR A 16 10.30 11.73 29.23
N ARG A 17 10.50 10.44 29.56
CA ARG A 17 11.06 9.44 28.64
C ARG A 17 10.22 9.27 27.39
N ILE A 18 8.88 9.17 27.54
CA ILE A 18 7.95 9.06 26.42
C ILE A 18 8.00 10.31 25.54
N LYS A 19 8.02 11.51 26.15
CA LYS A 19 8.12 12.78 25.40
C LYS A 19 9.42 12.84 24.59
N LYS A 20 10.54 12.42 25.17
CA LYS A 20 11.84 12.35 24.49
C LYS A 20 11.80 11.36 23.32
N LEU A 21 11.27 10.15 23.52
CA LEU A 21 11.14 9.14 22.46
C LEU A 21 10.23 9.63 21.31
N LYS A 22 9.10 10.29 21.62
CA LYS A 22 8.22 10.88 20.59
C LYS A 22 8.94 11.97 19.77
N SER A 23 9.78 12.78 20.38
CA SER A 23 10.61 13.75 19.67
C SER A 23 11.63 13.07 18.76
N GLN A 24 12.29 12.02 19.23
CA GLN A 24 13.25 11.23 18.44
C GLN A 24 12.57 10.50 17.28
N LEU A 25 11.35 10.00 17.49
CA LEU A 25 10.58 9.33 16.43
C LEU A 25 10.34 10.26 15.23
N GLY A 26 10.06 11.55 15.50
CA GLY A 26 9.85 12.56 14.45
C GLY A 26 11.13 13.00 13.71
N THR A 27 12.31 12.66 14.25
CA THR A 27 13.61 13.01 13.66
C THR A 27 14.41 11.79 13.19
N ALA A 28 13.81 10.60 13.21
CA ALA A 28 14.45 9.37 12.74
C ALA A 28 14.79 9.46 11.24
N GLU A 29 16.02 9.18 10.89
CA GLU A 29 16.54 9.27 9.51
C GLU A 29 16.42 7.94 8.76
N SER A 30 16.13 6.83 9.47
CA SER A 30 15.98 5.50 8.88
C SER A 30 14.79 4.75 9.48
N TYR A 31 14.26 3.77 8.72
CA TYR A 31 13.20 2.88 9.21
C TYR A 31 13.66 2.08 10.44
N GLU A 32 14.88 1.60 10.48
CA GLU A 32 15.40 0.80 11.60
C GLU A 32 15.51 1.64 12.87
N GLU A 33 15.94 2.89 12.76
CA GLU A 33 15.94 3.83 13.87
C GLU A 33 14.52 4.11 14.35
N TRP A 34 13.63 4.47 13.43
CA TRP A 34 12.20 4.69 13.71
C TRP A 34 11.58 3.49 14.41
N LYS A 35 11.79 2.28 13.90
CA LYS A 35 11.29 1.01 14.45
C LYS A 35 11.79 0.75 15.86
N SER A 36 13.08 0.98 16.12
CA SER A 36 13.68 0.83 17.45
C SER A 36 13.02 1.75 18.47
N ILE A 37 12.73 3.00 18.08
CA ILE A 37 12.06 3.98 18.94
C ILE A 37 10.59 3.63 19.14
N ALA A 38 9.90 3.23 18.08
CA ALA A 38 8.50 2.82 18.10
C ALA A 38 8.26 1.64 19.05
N LEU A 39 9.11 0.62 19.02
CA LEU A 39 9.06 -0.52 19.94
C LEU A 39 9.21 -0.08 21.41
N LYS A 40 10.14 0.83 21.70
CA LYS A 40 10.33 1.37 23.06
C LYS A 40 9.13 2.18 23.54
N LEU A 41 8.44 2.85 22.61
CA LEU A 41 7.20 3.57 22.92
C LEU A 41 6.07 2.59 23.23
N ASP A 42 5.92 1.53 22.44
CA ASP A 42 4.92 0.49 22.66
C ASP A 42 5.14 -0.25 23.99
N GLU A 43 6.40 -0.60 24.32
CA GLU A 43 6.75 -1.19 25.61
C GLU A 43 6.40 -0.24 26.79
N GLY A 44 6.76 1.02 26.65
CA GLY A 44 6.49 2.04 27.68
C GLY A 44 5.01 2.35 27.88
N ALA A 45 4.18 2.08 26.88
CA ALA A 45 2.73 2.28 26.91
C ALA A 45 1.94 1.01 27.33
N GLY A 46 2.60 -0.11 27.63
CA GLY A 46 1.92 -1.37 27.95
C GLY A 46 1.18 -1.96 26.75
N ALA A 47 1.58 -1.61 25.52
CA ALA A 47 0.89 -2.01 24.29
C ALA A 47 0.84 -3.54 24.11
N GLN A 48 1.74 -4.29 24.73
CA GLN A 48 1.77 -5.76 24.67
C GLN A 48 0.48 -6.39 25.24
N GLU A 49 -0.02 -5.88 26.35
CA GLU A 49 -1.29 -6.36 26.91
C GLU A 49 -2.46 -6.12 25.96
N GLY A 50 -2.50 -4.93 25.36
CA GLY A 50 -3.50 -4.57 24.35
C GLY A 50 -3.43 -5.41 23.07
N LYS A 51 -2.23 -5.87 22.68
CA LYS A 51 -2.05 -6.80 21.55
C LYS A 51 -2.57 -8.19 21.84
N LEU A 52 -2.39 -8.67 23.07
CA LEU A 52 -2.85 -9.99 23.51
C LEU A 52 -4.36 -10.06 23.80
N ASP A 53 -4.95 -8.93 24.14
CA ASP A 53 -6.40 -8.85 24.33
C ASP A 53 -7.12 -8.89 22.98
N ASN A 54 -7.85 -9.98 22.74
CA ASN A 54 -8.63 -10.16 21.51
C ASN A 54 -10.01 -9.47 21.53
N CYS A 55 -10.40 -8.88 22.65
CA CYS A 55 -11.67 -8.14 22.75
C CYS A 55 -11.58 -6.84 21.94
N SER A 56 -12.36 -6.74 20.88
CA SER A 56 -12.39 -5.55 20.02
C SER A 56 -13.72 -5.52 19.23
N PRO A 57 -14.37 -4.35 19.12
CA PRO A 57 -15.56 -4.21 18.28
C PRO A 57 -15.22 -4.10 16.78
N TYR A 58 -13.94 -4.06 16.42
CA TYR A 58 -13.48 -3.75 15.06
C TYR A 58 -13.21 -4.97 14.20
N PHE A 59 -13.11 -6.17 14.77
CA PHE A 59 -12.93 -7.42 14.04
C PHE A 59 -13.54 -8.62 14.79
N ASP A 60 -13.80 -9.72 14.08
CA ASP A 60 -14.29 -10.95 14.66
C ASP A 60 -13.12 -11.87 15.04
N ALA A 61 -12.72 -11.82 16.31
CA ALA A 61 -11.63 -12.61 16.84
C ALA A 61 -11.89 -14.12 16.84
N GLU A 62 -13.17 -14.55 16.98
CA GLU A 62 -13.53 -15.98 17.03
C GLU A 62 -13.32 -16.62 15.65
N ILE A 63 -13.73 -15.94 14.58
CA ILE A 63 -13.49 -16.39 13.21
C ILE A 63 -11.99 -16.55 12.97
N ILE A 64 -11.18 -15.55 13.33
CA ILE A 64 -9.73 -15.59 13.12
C ILE A 64 -9.07 -16.69 13.95
N ALA A 65 -9.44 -16.85 15.22
CA ALA A 65 -8.92 -17.91 16.08
C ALA A 65 -9.22 -19.30 15.53
N HIS A 66 -10.47 -19.53 15.11
CA HIS A 66 -10.89 -20.81 14.54
C HIS A 66 -10.11 -21.13 13.26
N ARG A 67 -9.98 -20.17 12.35
CA ARG A 67 -9.23 -20.34 11.10
C ARG A 67 -7.75 -20.61 11.35
N LEU A 68 -7.14 -19.88 12.26
CA LEU A 68 -5.73 -20.07 12.65
C LEU A 68 -5.47 -21.51 13.14
N VAL A 69 -6.35 -22.03 14.00
CA VAL A 69 -6.25 -23.40 14.50
C VAL A 69 -6.38 -24.43 13.37
N LEU A 70 -7.32 -24.22 12.44
CA LEU A 70 -7.51 -25.13 11.29
C LEU A 70 -6.33 -25.10 10.33
N LEU A 71 -5.83 -23.93 9.98
CA LEU A 71 -4.68 -23.77 9.10
C LEU A 71 -3.45 -24.49 9.68
N LYS A 72 -3.09 -24.18 10.93
CA LYS A 72 -1.97 -24.85 11.63
C LYS A 72 -2.13 -26.36 11.64
N ARG A 73 -3.32 -26.85 12.01
CA ARG A 73 -3.60 -28.29 12.07
C ARG A 73 -3.41 -28.95 10.71
N TYR A 74 -4.03 -28.41 9.66
CA TYR A 74 -3.99 -29.03 8.34
C TYR A 74 -2.59 -28.97 7.73
N ARG A 75 -1.83 -27.89 7.94
CA ARG A 75 -0.44 -27.77 7.50
C ARG A 75 0.48 -28.78 8.21
N LEU A 76 0.40 -28.87 9.54
CA LEU A 76 1.23 -29.79 10.33
C LEU A 76 0.90 -31.25 10.05
N GLN A 77 -0.37 -31.58 9.85
CA GLN A 77 -0.82 -32.93 9.49
C GLN A 77 -0.66 -33.25 8.00
N LYS A 78 -0.14 -32.32 7.19
CA LYS A 78 0.00 -32.46 5.72
C LYS A 78 -1.32 -32.78 5.01
N ARG A 79 -2.45 -32.33 5.56
CA ARG A 79 -3.77 -32.46 4.96
C ARG A 79 -3.97 -31.40 3.87
N THR A 80 -3.23 -31.54 2.79
CA THR A 80 -3.07 -30.50 1.78
C THR A 80 -4.38 -30.07 1.12
N ARG A 81 -5.29 -31.01 0.83
CA ARG A 81 -6.59 -30.67 0.19
C ARG A 81 -7.49 -29.86 1.14
N ASP A 82 -7.54 -30.22 2.42
CA ASP A 82 -8.28 -29.45 3.42
C ASP A 82 -7.66 -28.07 3.64
N LEU A 83 -6.31 -27.99 3.62
CA LEU A 83 -5.58 -26.73 3.70
C LEU A 83 -5.90 -25.81 2.50
N MET A 84 -5.91 -26.36 1.30
CA MET A 84 -6.31 -25.60 0.10
C MET A 84 -7.74 -25.11 0.17
N TYR A 85 -8.64 -25.91 0.70
CA TYR A 85 -10.05 -25.56 0.85
C TYR A 85 -10.20 -24.37 1.81
N ILE A 86 -9.65 -24.47 3.02
CA ILE A 86 -9.75 -23.40 4.03
C ILE A 86 -9.07 -22.10 3.57
N LEU A 87 -7.96 -22.20 2.82
CA LEU A 87 -7.30 -21.03 2.23
C LEU A 87 -8.17 -20.35 1.17
N ARG A 88 -8.80 -21.12 0.27
CA ARG A 88 -9.70 -20.55 -0.74
C ARG A 88 -10.88 -19.80 -0.15
N GLU A 89 -11.46 -20.31 0.93
CA GLU A 89 -12.56 -19.63 1.63
C GLU A 89 -12.11 -18.36 2.35
N GLY A 90 -10.87 -18.31 2.83
CA GLY A 90 -10.39 -17.27 3.73
C GLY A 90 -9.44 -16.25 3.09
N LEU A 91 -8.98 -16.49 1.89
CA LEU A 91 -8.11 -15.56 1.18
C LEU A 91 -8.94 -14.45 0.53
N THR A 92 -9.64 -13.68 1.36
CA THR A 92 -10.34 -12.47 1.00
C THR A 92 -9.60 -11.27 1.58
N TYR A 93 -9.73 -10.11 0.95
CA TYR A 93 -8.99 -8.89 1.33
C TYR A 93 -9.17 -8.51 2.80
N ASP A 94 -10.37 -8.69 3.34
CA ASP A 94 -10.69 -8.24 4.71
C ASP A 94 -11.56 -9.26 5.45
N ILE A 95 -11.05 -10.48 5.59
CA ILE A 95 -11.74 -11.51 6.35
C ILE A 95 -11.94 -11.07 7.80
N ALA A 96 -13.16 -11.22 8.31
CA ALA A 96 -13.49 -10.86 9.70
C ALA A 96 -13.08 -9.40 10.07
N ASN A 97 -12.96 -8.53 9.09
CA ASN A 97 -12.61 -7.11 9.25
C ASN A 97 -11.22 -6.85 9.88
N ILE A 98 -10.25 -7.74 9.63
CA ILE A 98 -8.88 -7.62 10.19
C ILE A 98 -8.10 -6.42 9.66
N ALA A 99 -8.51 -5.84 8.53
CA ALA A 99 -7.90 -4.64 7.95
C ALA A 99 -8.50 -3.33 8.48
N HIS A 100 -9.41 -3.38 9.46
CA HIS A 100 -10.06 -2.18 9.99
C HIS A 100 -9.02 -1.19 10.54
N PRO A 101 -9.01 0.09 10.11
CA PRO A 101 -7.97 1.06 10.45
C PRO A 101 -7.74 1.23 11.95
N MET A 102 -8.79 1.13 12.76
CA MET A 102 -8.69 1.28 14.22
C MET A 102 -7.84 0.20 14.92
N LEU A 103 -7.63 -0.94 14.27
CA LEU A 103 -6.76 -2.00 14.78
C LEU A 103 -5.27 -1.64 14.72
N PHE A 104 -4.91 -0.64 13.91
CA PHE A 104 -3.54 -0.17 13.69
C PHE A 104 -3.25 1.19 14.34
N THR A 105 -4.18 1.72 15.13
CA THR A 105 -4.01 3.03 15.80
C THR A 105 -3.60 2.92 17.26
N ALA A 106 -3.67 1.74 17.86
CA ALA A 106 -3.39 1.53 19.28
C ALA A 106 -1.90 1.35 19.59
N THR A 107 -1.10 1.03 18.60
CA THR A 107 0.33 0.76 18.72
C THR A 107 1.10 1.41 17.58
N TYR A 108 2.39 1.67 17.77
CA TYR A 108 3.28 2.12 16.69
C TYR A 108 3.67 0.98 15.76
N MET A 109 3.77 -0.24 16.29
CA MET A 109 4.20 -1.42 15.55
C MET A 109 3.17 -2.53 15.63
N GLY A 110 2.71 -2.99 14.46
CA GLY A 110 1.82 -4.14 14.37
C GLY A 110 0.39 -3.88 14.85
N THR A 111 -0.31 -4.95 15.19
CA THR A 111 -1.71 -4.94 15.62
C THR A 111 -1.98 -6.02 16.67
N LYS A 112 -3.20 -6.54 16.75
CA LYS A 112 -3.56 -7.68 17.61
C LYS A 112 -2.72 -8.92 17.26
N LYS A 113 -2.14 -9.56 18.27
CA LYS A 113 -1.26 -10.73 18.08
C LYS A 113 -1.92 -11.85 17.30
N ILE A 114 -3.21 -12.10 17.52
CA ILE A 114 -3.97 -13.13 16.79
C ILE A 114 -4.07 -12.82 15.28
N ILE A 115 -4.14 -11.54 14.88
CA ILE A 115 -4.16 -11.12 13.48
C ILE A 115 -2.78 -11.36 12.86
N GLU A 116 -1.71 -10.97 13.55
CA GLU A 116 -0.33 -11.20 13.12
C GLU A 116 -0.07 -12.69 12.91
N ASP A 117 -0.43 -13.52 13.90
CA ASP A 117 -0.29 -14.97 13.84
C ASP A 117 -1.11 -15.61 12.70
N TYR A 118 -2.29 -15.07 12.43
CA TYR A 118 -3.12 -15.54 11.31
C TYR A 118 -2.49 -15.22 9.96
N VAL A 119 -2.01 -14.01 9.77
CA VAL A 119 -1.36 -13.60 8.51
C VAL A 119 -0.07 -14.39 8.27
N GLU A 120 0.72 -14.61 9.33
CA GLU A 120 1.93 -15.43 9.27
C GLU A 120 1.59 -16.88 8.89
N GLU A 121 0.60 -17.48 9.53
CA GLU A 121 0.19 -18.85 9.24
C GLU A 121 -0.39 -19.02 7.83
N VAL A 122 -1.14 -18.03 7.32
CA VAL A 122 -1.59 -18.01 5.92
C VAL A 122 -0.37 -18.02 4.99
N SER A 123 0.63 -17.19 5.27
CA SER A 123 1.87 -17.10 4.49
C SER A 123 2.64 -18.42 4.48
N GLU A 124 2.81 -19.04 5.67
CA GLU A 124 3.46 -20.34 5.80
C GLU A 124 2.69 -21.46 5.10
N SER A 125 1.36 -21.43 5.18
CA SER A 125 0.50 -22.41 4.50
C SER A 125 0.60 -22.31 2.98
N LEU A 126 0.62 -21.10 2.43
CA LEU A 126 0.84 -20.87 1.00
C LEU A 126 2.23 -21.33 0.57
N ALA A 127 3.28 -20.99 1.35
CA ALA A 127 4.64 -21.43 1.09
C ALA A 127 4.77 -22.96 1.14
N PHE A 128 4.09 -23.63 2.08
CA PHE A 128 4.05 -25.10 2.14
C PHE A 128 3.44 -25.70 0.86
N ILE A 129 2.31 -25.19 0.37
CA ILE A 129 1.68 -25.68 -0.87
C ILE A 129 2.58 -25.44 -2.07
N ALA A 130 3.26 -24.30 -2.15
CA ALA A 130 4.20 -23.98 -3.24
C ALA A 130 5.42 -24.90 -3.24
N SER A 131 5.86 -25.34 -2.06
CA SER A 131 7.12 -26.05 -1.89
C SER A 131 7.12 -27.46 -2.49
N THR A 132 8.32 -28.02 -2.65
CA THR A 132 8.55 -29.44 -3.04
C THR A 132 8.15 -30.42 -1.96
N ALA A 133 8.02 -29.98 -0.69
CA ALA A 133 7.54 -30.81 0.41
C ALA A 133 6.07 -31.25 0.23
N CYS A 134 5.29 -30.51 -0.54
CA CYS A 134 3.94 -30.85 -0.94
C CYS A 134 3.97 -31.74 -2.22
N GLN A 135 4.19 -33.04 -2.03
CA GLN A 135 4.30 -34.01 -3.14
C GLN A 135 2.96 -34.57 -3.62
N CYS A 136 1.87 -34.35 -2.89
CA CYS A 136 0.53 -34.86 -3.21
C CYS A 136 -0.21 -34.06 -4.30
N LEU A 137 0.37 -32.97 -4.79
CA LEU A 137 -0.17 -32.11 -5.83
C LEU A 137 0.78 -32.06 -7.04
N SER A 138 0.20 -32.17 -8.22
CA SER A 138 0.91 -31.87 -9.48
C SER A 138 1.20 -30.37 -9.60
N LEU A 139 2.14 -30.02 -10.46
CA LEU A 139 2.44 -28.62 -10.76
C LEU A 139 1.20 -27.84 -11.28
N SER A 140 0.40 -28.50 -12.12
CA SER A 140 -0.85 -27.92 -12.64
C SER A 140 -1.83 -27.59 -11.52
N GLU A 141 -2.07 -28.51 -10.57
CA GLU A 141 -2.95 -28.27 -9.44
C GLU A 141 -2.48 -27.12 -8.54
N LYS A 142 -1.15 -26.99 -8.35
CA LYS A 142 -0.57 -25.86 -7.63
C LYS A 142 -0.81 -24.54 -8.37
N ILE A 143 -0.53 -24.50 -9.68
CA ILE A 143 -0.74 -23.30 -10.50
C ILE A 143 -2.23 -22.88 -10.46
N ASP A 144 -3.15 -23.82 -10.67
CA ASP A 144 -4.58 -23.57 -10.65
C ASP A 144 -5.03 -23.05 -9.27
N PHE A 145 -4.51 -23.61 -8.20
CA PHE A 145 -4.79 -23.13 -6.85
C PHE A 145 -4.36 -21.68 -6.65
N PHE A 146 -3.11 -21.34 -7.01
CA PHE A 146 -2.59 -19.97 -6.83
C PHE A 146 -3.28 -18.97 -7.75
N GLN A 147 -3.68 -19.37 -8.96
CA GLN A 147 -4.48 -18.50 -9.83
C GLN A 147 -5.85 -18.18 -9.24
N HIS A 148 -6.51 -19.16 -8.61
CA HIS A 148 -7.77 -18.92 -7.89
C HIS A 148 -7.58 -18.03 -6.66
N CYS A 149 -6.54 -18.27 -5.85
CA CYS A 149 -6.21 -17.42 -4.71
C CYS A 149 -5.95 -15.98 -5.14
N LYS A 150 -5.19 -15.77 -6.21
CA LYS A 150 -4.92 -14.44 -6.77
C LYS A 150 -6.19 -13.71 -7.19
N LYS A 151 -7.15 -14.43 -7.82
CA LYS A 151 -8.43 -13.85 -8.22
C LYS A 151 -9.31 -13.49 -7.02
N ALA A 152 -9.35 -14.37 -6.00
CA ALA A 152 -10.16 -14.16 -4.80
C ALA A 152 -9.63 -13.01 -3.93
N TYR A 153 -8.32 -12.94 -3.75
CA TYR A 153 -7.67 -11.89 -2.98
C TYR A 153 -7.71 -10.53 -3.68
N GLY A 154 -7.67 -10.54 -5.02
CA GLY A 154 -7.58 -9.35 -5.83
C GLY A 154 -6.13 -8.88 -6.03
N GLN A 155 -6.00 -7.68 -6.60
CA GLN A 155 -4.71 -7.02 -6.81
C GLN A 155 -4.74 -5.64 -6.19
N PRO A 156 -3.67 -5.21 -5.50
CA PRO A 156 -3.57 -3.85 -5.02
C PRO A 156 -3.56 -2.88 -6.21
N ALA A 157 -4.27 -1.77 -6.06
CA ALA A 157 -4.20 -0.65 -6.99
C ALA A 157 -3.62 0.57 -6.28
N LEU A 158 -2.71 1.28 -6.94
CA LEU A 158 -2.19 2.55 -6.45
C LEU A 158 -2.98 3.69 -7.09
N MET A 159 -3.59 4.51 -6.27
CA MET A 159 -4.41 5.64 -6.70
C MET A 159 -3.69 6.95 -6.41
N PHE A 160 -3.30 7.66 -7.47
CA PHE A 160 -2.66 8.97 -7.37
C PHE A 160 -3.69 10.09 -7.40
N SER A 161 -3.71 10.89 -6.35
CA SER A 161 -4.58 12.07 -6.26
C SER A 161 -4.13 13.21 -7.17
N GLY A 162 -5.03 14.15 -7.44
CA GLY A 162 -4.67 15.47 -7.94
C GLY A 162 -3.93 16.27 -6.87
N GLY A 163 -3.40 17.44 -7.25
CA GLY A 163 -2.70 18.31 -6.31
C GLY A 163 -1.72 19.29 -6.97
N ALA A 164 -1.83 19.49 -8.26
CA ALA A 164 -0.94 20.38 -9.02
C ALA A 164 0.54 20.06 -8.71
N THR A 165 1.32 21.03 -8.19
CA THR A 165 2.74 20.84 -7.83
C THR A 165 2.98 19.80 -6.73
N LEU A 166 1.99 19.53 -5.88
CA LEU A 166 2.08 18.45 -4.88
C LEU A 166 2.16 17.06 -5.53
N GLY A 167 1.84 16.94 -6.83
CA GLY A 167 2.09 15.72 -7.59
C GLY A 167 3.54 15.25 -7.61
N LEU A 168 4.50 16.12 -7.28
CA LEU A 168 5.91 15.75 -7.10
C LEU A 168 6.10 14.68 -6.00
N PHE A 169 5.26 14.65 -4.97
CA PHE A 169 5.31 13.61 -3.94
C PHE A 169 5.06 12.21 -4.49
N HIS A 170 4.26 12.08 -5.54
CA HIS A 170 4.03 10.78 -6.19
C HIS A 170 5.32 10.15 -6.72
N THR A 171 6.27 10.97 -7.17
CA THR A 171 7.59 10.49 -7.63
C THR A 171 8.33 9.77 -6.51
N GLY A 172 8.37 10.36 -5.31
CA GLY A 172 9.00 9.75 -4.14
C GLY A 172 8.31 8.45 -3.70
N VAL A 173 6.97 8.43 -3.71
CA VAL A 173 6.18 7.22 -3.40
C VAL A 173 6.48 6.11 -4.40
N CYS A 174 6.45 6.41 -5.71
CA CYS A 174 6.76 5.42 -6.75
C CYS A 174 8.19 4.90 -6.63
N LYS A 175 9.16 5.78 -6.35
CA LYS A 175 10.56 5.40 -6.16
C LYS A 175 10.70 4.42 -4.99
N ALA A 176 10.12 4.74 -3.84
CA ALA A 176 10.16 3.88 -2.66
C ALA A 176 9.52 2.50 -2.91
N LEU A 177 8.38 2.45 -3.60
CA LEU A 177 7.71 1.20 -3.95
C LEU A 177 8.52 0.36 -4.95
N LEU A 178 9.15 1.00 -5.94
CA LEU A 178 10.01 0.31 -6.90
C LEU A 178 11.27 -0.26 -6.26
N GLU A 179 11.92 0.49 -5.36
CA GLU A 179 13.11 0.05 -4.64
C GLU A 179 12.85 -1.18 -3.74
N GLN A 180 11.59 -1.35 -3.32
CA GLN A 180 11.16 -2.49 -2.48
C GLN A 180 10.45 -3.61 -3.29
N ASP A 181 10.39 -3.49 -4.62
CA ASP A 181 9.64 -4.41 -5.51
C ASP A 181 8.15 -4.55 -5.12
N LEU A 182 7.56 -3.46 -4.62
CA LEU A 182 6.17 -3.39 -4.16
C LEU A 182 5.25 -2.60 -5.09
N MET A 183 5.72 -2.20 -6.27
CA MET A 183 4.92 -1.39 -7.21
C MET A 183 3.71 -2.17 -7.72
N PRO A 184 2.46 -1.70 -7.44
CA PRO A 184 1.26 -2.34 -7.95
C PRO A 184 1.21 -2.31 -9.47
N LYS A 185 0.60 -3.35 -10.06
CA LYS A 185 0.39 -3.43 -11.52
C LYS A 185 -0.85 -2.69 -12.00
N VAL A 186 -1.70 -2.23 -11.09
CA VAL A 186 -2.90 -1.44 -11.40
C VAL A 186 -2.68 -0.04 -10.84
N LEU A 187 -2.72 0.95 -11.72
CA LEU A 187 -2.54 2.35 -11.37
C LEU A 187 -3.78 3.16 -11.78
N SER A 188 -4.17 4.10 -10.95
CA SER A 188 -5.21 5.06 -11.27
C SER A 188 -4.77 6.46 -10.90
N GLY A 189 -5.16 7.46 -11.70
CA GLY A 189 -4.77 8.84 -11.40
C GLY A 189 -5.78 9.87 -11.85
N SER A 190 -5.80 11.00 -11.14
CA SER A 190 -6.56 12.19 -11.52
C SER A 190 -5.66 13.42 -11.51
N SER A 191 -5.82 14.34 -12.46
CA SER A 191 -5.02 15.57 -12.58
C SER A 191 -3.52 15.29 -12.57
N ALA A 192 -2.74 15.79 -11.61
CA ALA A 192 -1.31 15.49 -11.46
C ALA A 192 -1.04 13.99 -11.34
N GLY A 193 -1.91 13.24 -10.64
CA GLY A 193 -1.84 11.80 -10.57
C GLY A 193 -2.09 11.10 -11.92
N ALA A 194 -2.91 11.68 -12.80
CA ALA A 194 -3.09 11.17 -14.16
C ALA A 194 -1.80 11.26 -14.98
N ILE A 195 -1.06 12.37 -14.84
CA ILE A 195 0.24 12.57 -15.49
C ILE A 195 1.24 11.50 -15.00
N MET A 196 1.30 11.26 -13.68
CA MET A 196 2.15 10.21 -13.11
C MET A 196 1.78 8.83 -13.64
N THR A 197 0.48 8.48 -13.61
CA THR A 197 -0.04 7.22 -14.13
C THR A 197 0.31 7.03 -15.60
N ALA A 198 0.13 8.06 -16.43
CA ALA A 198 0.44 8.01 -17.84
C ALA A 198 1.96 7.86 -18.08
N MET A 199 2.81 8.60 -17.35
CA MET A 199 4.26 8.47 -17.45
C MET A 199 4.73 7.04 -17.14
N LEU A 200 4.24 6.46 -16.05
CA LEU A 200 4.58 5.09 -15.67
C LEU A 200 4.07 4.08 -16.71
N GLY A 201 2.82 4.27 -17.17
CA GLY A 201 2.17 3.37 -18.13
C GLY A 201 2.75 3.42 -19.53
N THR A 202 3.44 4.49 -19.91
CA THR A 202 4.11 4.63 -21.22
C THR A 202 5.62 4.39 -21.16
N SER A 203 6.14 3.99 -20.00
CA SER A 203 7.57 3.73 -19.79
C SER A 203 7.84 2.22 -19.76
N LYS A 204 8.96 1.80 -20.35
CA LYS A 204 9.46 0.44 -20.13
C LYS A 204 9.91 0.28 -18.68
N PRO A 205 9.76 -0.92 -18.07
CA PRO A 205 10.19 -1.15 -16.69
C PRO A 205 11.64 -0.72 -16.41
N SER A 206 12.55 -0.93 -17.37
CA SER A 206 13.97 -0.53 -17.26
C SER A 206 14.20 0.99 -17.28
N GLU A 207 13.25 1.77 -17.76
CA GLU A 207 13.35 3.23 -17.91
C GLU A 207 12.69 3.98 -16.76
N ILE A 208 11.80 3.33 -16.00
CA ILE A 208 10.99 3.98 -14.95
C ILE A 208 11.88 4.63 -13.90
N SER A 209 12.91 3.93 -13.41
CA SER A 209 13.82 4.48 -12.39
C SER A 209 14.55 5.73 -12.87
N ALA A 210 15.02 5.74 -14.12
CA ALA A 210 15.67 6.91 -14.70
C ALA A 210 14.71 8.10 -14.86
N ARG A 211 13.46 7.84 -15.29
CA ARG A 211 12.43 8.88 -15.41
C ARG A 211 12.02 9.47 -14.06
N LEU A 212 11.94 8.65 -13.00
CA LEU A 212 11.63 9.13 -11.65
C LEU A 212 12.77 9.92 -11.01
N ASN A 213 14.01 9.66 -11.40
CA ASN A 213 15.18 10.42 -10.95
C ASN A 213 15.46 11.67 -11.81
N GLY A 214 14.80 11.80 -12.98
CA GLY A 214 14.91 12.99 -13.82
C GLY A 214 14.30 14.20 -13.11
N GLU A 215 15.14 15.20 -12.83
CA GLU A 215 14.79 16.37 -12.02
C GLU A 215 13.65 17.22 -12.60
N ASN A 216 13.26 16.99 -13.86
CA ASN A 216 12.47 17.96 -14.63
C ASN A 216 11.09 17.50 -15.08
N PHE A 217 10.74 16.19 -15.03
CA PHE A 217 9.49 15.73 -15.64
C PHE A 217 8.26 16.48 -15.13
N PHE A 218 8.10 16.59 -13.80
CA PHE A 218 6.95 17.30 -13.22
C PHE A 218 7.08 18.82 -13.26
N SER A 219 8.28 19.36 -13.08
CA SER A 219 8.49 20.81 -13.15
C SER A 219 8.24 21.34 -14.57
N GLU A 220 8.56 20.58 -15.59
CA GLU A 220 8.28 20.91 -16.98
C GLU A 220 6.80 20.72 -17.36
N ALA A 221 6.12 19.69 -16.79
CA ALA A 221 4.71 19.48 -17.02
C ALA A 221 3.82 20.62 -16.51
N PHE A 222 4.25 21.30 -15.43
CA PHE A 222 3.49 22.38 -14.81
C PHE A 222 4.19 23.73 -14.99
N HIS A 223 4.12 24.31 -16.18
CA HIS A 223 4.49 25.71 -16.39
C HIS A 223 3.40 26.63 -15.84
N PHE A 224 3.58 27.05 -14.58
CA PHE A 224 2.65 27.98 -13.95
C PHE A 224 2.82 29.38 -14.52
N ARG A 225 1.71 30.01 -14.91
CA ARG A 225 1.68 31.43 -15.26
C ARG A 225 2.13 32.26 -14.07
N LYS A 226 2.91 33.31 -14.32
CA LYS A 226 3.32 34.25 -13.27
C LYS A 226 2.09 34.82 -12.57
N PHE A 227 2.16 34.97 -11.26
CA PHE A 227 1.08 35.50 -10.42
C PHE A 227 0.47 36.82 -10.95
N SER A 228 1.30 37.64 -11.63
CA SER A 228 0.86 38.87 -12.31
C SER A 228 -0.08 38.64 -13.48
N GLU A 229 -0.11 37.48 -14.11
CA GLU A 229 -1.01 37.13 -15.23
C GLU A 229 -2.33 36.56 -14.72
N LEU A 230 -2.31 35.88 -13.57
CA LEU A 230 -3.51 35.42 -12.85
C LEU A 230 -4.42 36.57 -12.42
N LEU A 231 -3.85 37.69 -11.99
CA LEU A 231 -4.57 38.92 -11.60
C LEU A 231 -5.28 39.59 -12.77
N LYS A 232 -4.91 39.29 -14.01
CA LYS A 232 -5.53 39.84 -15.21
C LYS A 232 -6.78 39.09 -15.72
N GLY A 233 -7.21 38.06 -15.02
CA GLY A 233 -8.50 37.41 -15.24
C GLY A 233 -8.63 36.55 -16.51
N ASN A 234 -7.58 36.36 -17.28
CA ASN A 234 -7.62 35.63 -18.55
C ASN A 234 -6.94 34.25 -18.44
N GLY A 235 -7.72 33.23 -18.04
CA GLY A 235 -7.33 31.82 -18.18
C GLY A 235 -6.90 31.11 -16.89
N GLY A 236 -6.86 29.78 -16.93
CA GLY A 236 -6.54 28.89 -15.80
C GLY A 236 -5.09 28.99 -15.30
N LEU A 237 -4.81 28.35 -14.17
CA LEU A 237 -3.52 28.33 -13.47
C LEU A 237 -2.35 27.81 -14.31
N ALA A 238 -2.60 27.00 -15.34
CA ALA A 238 -1.59 26.41 -16.22
C ALA A 238 -1.85 26.75 -17.70
N ASP A 239 -0.78 26.84 -18.48
CA ASP A 239 -0.89 26.96 -19.94
C ASP A 239 -1.29 25.61 -20.55
N VAL A 240 -2.56 25.46 -20.91
CA VAL A 240 -3.14 24.23 -21.48
C VAL A 240 -2.43 23.82 -22.78
N LYS A 241 -2.02 24.78 -23.61
CA LYS A 241 -1.31 24.48 -24.87
C LYS A 241 0.07 23.90 -24.61
N TYR A 242 0.78 24.47 -23.62
CA TYR A 242 2.06 23.97 -23.21
C TYR A 242 1.95 22.57 -22.61
N LEU A 243 1.01 22.36 -21.70
CA LEU A 243 0.74 21.04 -21.09
C LEU A 243 0.42 19.99 -22.15
N LYS A 244 -0.43 20.31 -23.12
CA LYS A 244 -0.76 19.39 -24.22
C LYS A 244 0.46 19.02 -25.03
N LYS A 245 1.28 20.02 -25.41
CA LYS A 245 2.52 19.79 -26.16
C LYS A 245 3.48 18.90 -25.35
N PHE A 246 3.70 19.24 -24.10
CA PHE A 246 4.55 18.47 -23.19
C PHE A 246 4.10 17.01 -23.08
N LEU A 247 2.79 16.77 -22.88
CA LEU A 247 2.23 15.39 -22.76
C LEU A 247 2.45 14.60 -24.05
N VAL A 248 2.19 15.19 -25.22
CA VAL A 248 2.40 14.51 -26.52
C VAL A 248 3.87 14.17 -26.73
N GLU A 249 4.79 15.08 -26.41
CA GLU A 249 6.24 14.88 -26.59
C GLU A 249 6.81 13.81 -25.63
N ASN A 250 6.27 13.68 -24.42
CA ASN A 250 6.82 12.81 -23.40
C ASN A 250 6.10 11.46 -23.24
N LEU A 251 4.80 11.41 -23.56
CA LEU A 251 3.99 10.19 -23.45
C LEU A 251 3.81 9.48 -24.79
N GLY A 252 3.95 10.22 -25.89
CA GLY A 252 3.63 9.74 -27.24
C GLY A 252 2.13 9.74 -27.54
N ASP A 253 1.80 9.42 -28.79
CA ASP A 253 0.42 9.23 -29.24
C ASP A 253 0.14 7.72 -29.33
N ILE A 254 -0.10 7.12 -28.18
CA ILE A 254 -0.29 5.67 -28.03
C ILE A 254 -1.60 5.38 -27.30
N THR A 255 -2.19 4.24 -27.61
CA THR A 255 -3.40 3.74 -26.96
C THR A 255 -3.10 3.12 -25.58
N PHE A 256 -4.13 2.94 -24.75
CA PHE A 256 -4.01 2.21 -23.47
C PHE A 256 -3.52 0.78 -23.65
N GLU A 257 -3.91 0.13 -24.76
CA GLU A 257 -3.45 -1.23 -25.07
C GLU A 257 -1.95 -1.26 -25.38
N GLU A 258 -1.46 -0.30 -26.15
CA GLU A 258 -0.02 -0.16 -26.45
C GLU A 258 0.76 0.19 -25.18
N ALA A 259 0.25 1.09 -24.34
CA ALA A 259 0.83 1.41 -23.06
C ALA A 259 0.96 0.15 -22.18
N PHE A 260 -0.08 -0.69 -22.11
CA PHE A 260 -0.02 -1.97 -21.41
C PHE A 260 1.06 -2.91 -21.98
N LYS A 261 1.18 -3.01 -23.30
CA LYS A 261 2.22 -3.83 -23.94
C LYS A 261 3.64 -3.34 -23.63
N ILE A 262 3.82 -2.03 -23.47
CA ILE A 262 5.12 -1.40 -23.13
C ILE A 262 5.48 -1.61 -21.65
N SER A 263 4.55 -1.33 -20.75
CA SER A 263 4.83 -1.22 -19.30
C SER A 263 4.44 -2.47 -18.50
N GLY A 264 3.45 -3.23 -18.97
CA GLY A 264 2.79 -4.30 -18.22
C GLY A 264 1.87 -3.77 -17.10
N LEU A 265 1.58 -2.45 -17.08
CA LEU A 265 0.74 -1.79 -16.08
C LEU A 265 -0.67 -1.54 -16.62
N HIS A 266 -1.68 -1.89 -15.84
CA HIS A 266 -3.07 -1.48 -16.08
C HIS A 266 -3.26 -0.06 -15.58
N ILE A 267 -3.49 0.88 -16.47
CA ILE A 267 -3.64 2.29 -16.13
C ILE A 267 -5.08 2.76 -16.30
N ASN A 268 -5.54 3.58 -15.37
CA ASN A 268 -6.84 4.24 -15.39
C ASN A 268 -6.63 5.74 -15.17
N VAL A 269 -7.29 6.56 -15.98
CA VAL A 269 -7.20 8.01 -15.88
C VAL A 269 -8.59 8.59 -15.70
N ALA A 270 -8.79 9.32 -14.60
CA ALA A 270 -10.03 10.05 -14.36
C ALA A 270 -10.10 11.28 -15.27
N VAL A 271 -11.16 11.39 -16.03
CA VAL A 271 -11.44 12.53 -16.91
C VAL A 271 -12.78 13.17 -16.53
N ALA A 272 -12.84 14.50 -16.59
CA ALA A 272 -14.10 15.23 -16.48
C ALA A 272 -14.70 15.40 -17.89
N PRO A 273 -15.99 15.10 -18.11
CA PRO A 273 -16.62 15.36 -19.38
C PRO A 273 -16.69 16.86 -19.64
N TYR A 274 -16.53 17.25 -20.91
CA TYR A 274 -16.63 18.67 -21.31
C TYR A 274 -18.08 19.16 -21.21
N ASP A 275 -19.04 18.31 -21.56
CA ASP A 275 -20.45 18.57 -21.46
C ASP A 275 -21.06 17.73 -20.33
N ALA A 276 -21.33 18.38 -19.20
CA ALA A 276 -22.17 17.83 -18.16
C ALA A 276 -23.64 18.13 -18.55
N SER A 277 -24.21 17.32 -19.46
CA SER A 277 -25.66 17.33 -19.74
C SER A 277 -26.37 16.38 -18.81
#